data_62026fcc2e0f8c53fdea2980e1bf9e7a
#
_entry.id   62026fcc2e0f8c53fdea2980e1bf9e7a
#
_cell.length_a   1.000
_cell.length_b   1.000
_cell.length_c   1.000
_cell.angle_alpha   90.00
_cell.angle_beta   90.00
_cell.angle_gamma   90.00
#
_symmetry.space_group_name_H-M   'P 1'
#
loop_
_entity.id
_entity.type
_entity.pdbx_description
1 polymer ?
#
loop_
_entity_poly.entity_id
_entity_poly.type
_entity_poly.pdbx_seq_one_letter_code
_entity_poly.pdbx_strand_id
1 'polypeptide(L)' 'TKGSTLYITLSPCRECSKLIFQSGITRVVYSKKYKDLSGVEFLIKSGVKVDFIEI' A
#
# COMPACT_ATOMS: atom_id res chain seq x y z
N THR A 1 -10.65 -6.28 -4.94
CA THR A 1 -10.60 -7.31 -5.97
C THR A 1 -9.28 -8.06 -5.91
N LYS A 2 -9.34 -9.36 -5.88
CA LYS A 2 -8.15 -10.19 -5.75
C LYS A 2 -7.23 -10.01 -6.96
N GLY A 3 -5.94 -9.77 -6.69
CA GLY A 3 -4.97 -9.58 -7.75
C GLY A 3 -4.92 -8.18 -8.31
N SER A 4 -5.66 -7.25 -7.73
CA SER A 4 -5.74 -5.88 -8.24
C SER A 4 -4.54 -5.04 -7.81
N THR A 5 -4.26 -3.99 -8.59
CA THR A 5 -3.24 -2.99 -8.27
C THR A 5 -3.94 -1.70 -7.86
N LEU A 6 -3.50 -1.11 -6.75
CA LEU A 6 -4.03 0.14 -6.25
C LEU A 6 -3.01 1.26 -6.46
N TYR A 7 -3.44 2.36 -7.07
CA TYR A 7 -2.61 3.56 -7.25
C TYR A 7 -3.10 4.65 -6.32
N ILE A 8 -2.21 5.17 -5.49
CA ILE A 8 -2.54 6.22 -4.53
C ILE A 8 -1.46 7.30 -4.57
N THR A 9 -1.85 8.53 -4.19
CA THR A 9 -0.93 9.65 -4.20
C THR A 9 -0.06 9.72 -2.96
N LEU A 10 -0.52 9.14 -1.85
CA LEU A 10 0.18 9.17 -0.57
C LEU A 10 0.28 7.76 -0.03
N SER A 11 1.38 7.46 0.67
CA SER A 11 1.53 6.14 1.26
C SER A 11 0.38 5.88 2.25
N PRO A 12 -0.16 4.65 2.29
CA PRO A 12 -1.31 4.36 3.14
C PRO A 12 -0.95 4.37 4.62
N CYS A 13 -1.90 4.79 5.45
CA CYS A 13 -1.74 4.66 6.88
C CYS A 13 -1.96 3.20 7.28
N ARG A 14 -1.69 2.89 8.54
CA ARG A 14 -1.78 1.51 9.01
C ARG A 14 -3.18 0.93 8.84
N GLU A 15 -4.22 1.72 9.16
CA GLU A 15 -5.60 1.26 9.03
C GLU A 15 -5.99 1.08 7.57
N CYS A 16 -5.58 2.01 6.70
CA CYS A 16 -5.83 1.87 5.27
C CYS A 16 -5.14 0.64 4.73
N SER A 17 -3.94 0.34 5.22
CA SER A 17 -3.20 -0.83 4.79
C SER A 17 -3.92 -2.12 5.13
N LYS A 18 -4.54 -2.17 6.30
CA LYS A 18 -5.34 -3.34 6.69
C LYS A 18 -6.51 -3.55 5.75
N LEU A 19 -7.19 -2.47 5.38
CA LEU A 19 -8.31 -2.54 4.45
C LEU A 19 -7.84 -2.99 3.06
N ILE A 20 -6.71 -2.49 2.61
CA ILE A 20 -6.11 -2.88 1.33
C ILE A 20 -5.83 -4.37 1.33
N PHE A 21 -5.23 -4.87 2.39
CA PHE A 21 -4.92 -6.29 2.53
C PHE A 21 -6.20 -7.13 2.52
N GLN A 22 -7.22 -6.71 3.24
CA GLN A 22 -8.50 -7.44 3.33
C GLN A 22 -9.25 -7.43 2.00
N SER A 23 -9.04 -6.41 1.17
CA SER A 23 -9.69 -6.31 -0.13
C SER A 23 -9.09 -7.24 -1.18
N GLY A 24 -8.00 -7.91 -0.86
CA GLY A 24 -7.35 -8.81 -1.81
C GLY A 24 -6.46 -8.12 -2.82
N ILE A 25 -6.14 -6.85 -2.58
CA ILE A 25 -5.20 -6.11 -3.42
C ILE A 25 -3.80 -6.67 -3.21
N THR A 26 -3.11 -7.01 -4.30
CA THR A 26 -1.80 -7.64 -4.24
C THR A 26 -0.66 -6.67 -4.53
N ARG A 27 -0.96 -5.49 -5.05
CA ARG A 27 0.05 -4.50 -5.37
C ARG A 27 -0.45 -3.11 -5.07
N VAL A 28 0.42 -2.28 -4.48
CA VAL A 28 0.12 -0.88 -4.17
C VAL A 28 1.22 -0.02 -4.75
N VAL A 29 0.84 1.05 -5.46
CA VAL A 29 1.77 2.02 -6.01
C VAL A 29 1.43 3.39 -5.45
N TYR A 30 2.41 4.07 -4.88
CA TYR A 30 2.18 5.41 -4.33
C TYR A 30 3.26 6.38 -4.81
N SER A 31 2.92 7.66 -4.85
CA SER A 31 3.81 8.68 -5.40
C SER A 31 4.41 9.64 -4.37
N LYS A 32 3.90 9.63 -3.14
CA LYS A 32 4.43 10.47 -2.06
C LYS A 32 4.56 9.67 -0.78
N LYS A 33 5.65 9.90 -0.06
CA LYS A 33 5.86 9.23 1.21
C LYS A 33 5.21 10.00 2.35
N TYR A 34 4.50 9.28 3.20
CA TYR A 34 3.99 9.82 4.44
C TYR A 34 5.09 9.77 5.49
N LYS A 35 4.97 10.58 6.56
CA LYS A 35 5.96 10.58 7.65
C LYS A 35 6.07 9.21 8.31
N ASP A 36 4.96 8.55 8.48
CA ASP A 36 4.90 7.24 9.11
C ASP A 36 4.69 6.19 8.02
N LEU A 37 5.67 5.31 7.85
CA LEU A 37 5.60 4.25 6.85
C LEU A 37 5.17 2.91 7.45
N SER A 38 4.58 2.92 8.65
CA SER A 38 4.16 1.68 9.28
C SER A 38 3.12 0.93 8.45
N GLY A 39 2.25 1.65 7.74
CA GLY A 39 1.28 1.03 6.84
C GLY A 39 1.96 0.32 5.68
N VAL A 40 2.97 0.95 5.11
CA VAL A 40 3.73 0.34 4.02
C VAL A 40 4.44 -0.91 4.52
N GLU A 41 5.06 -0.84 5.69
CA GLU A 41 5.73 -2.00 6.28
C GLU A 41 4.74 -3.14 6.53
N PHE A 42 3.56 -2.81 7.01
CA PHE A 42 2.52 -3.81 7.22
C PHE A 42 2.16 -4.54 5.93
N LEU A 43 2.00 -3.79 4.84
CA LEU A 43 1.68 -4.38 3.54
C LEU A 43 2.79 -5.30 3.05
N ILE A 44 4.03 -4.87 3.18
CA ILE A 44 5.18 -5.68 2.76
C ILE A 44 5.23 -6.98 3.56
N LYS A 45 5.05 -6.90 4.86
CA LYS A 45 5.05 -8.09 5.73
C LYS A 45 3.88 -9.03 5.42
N SER A 46 2.79 -8.47 4.92
CA SER A 46 1.61 -9.26 4.55
C SER A 46 1.71 -9.88 3.16
N GLY A 47 2.78 -9.61 2.44
CA GLY A 47 2.98 -10.17 1.12
C GLY A 47 2.47 -9.32 -0.02
N VAL A 48 2.03 -8.10 0.27
CA VAL A 48 1.58 -7.16 -0.77
C VAL A 48 2.80 -6.47 -1.35
N LYS A 49 2.86 -6.41 -2.68
CA LYS A 49 3.96 -5.72 -3.35
C LYS A 49 3.70 -4.21 -3.30
N VAL A 50 4.68 -3.46 -2.82
CA VAL A 50 4.55 -2.00 -2.69
C VAL A 50 5.64 -1.34 -3.53
N ASP A 51 5.23 -0.45 -4.42
CA ASP A 51 6.13 0.31 -5.27
C ASP A 51 5.98 1.80 -5.01
N PHE A 52 7.10 2.51 -5.09
CA PHE A 52 7.12 3.96 -4.95
C PHE A 52 7.50 4.58 -6.29
N ILE A 53 6.68 5.50 -6.75
CA ILE A 53 6.93 6.25 -7.99
C ILE A 53 7.09 7.72 -7.64
N GLU A 54 8.22 8.29 -8.00
CA GLU A 54 8.46 9.70 -7.80
C GLU A 54 7.95 10.47 -9.02
N ILE A 55 7.06 11.42 -8.74
CA ILE A 55 6.46 12.26 -9.78
C ILE A 55 6.98 13.69 -9.67
#